data_9c853b75a7aede223c2c993a83fc2018
#
_entry.id   9c853b75a7aede223c2c993a83fc2018
#
_cell.length_a   1.000
_cell.length_b   1.000
_cell.length_c   1.000
_cell.angle_alpha   90.00
_cell.angle_beta   90.00
_cell.angle_gamma   90.00
#
_symmetry.space_group_name_H-M   'P 1'
#
loop_
_entity.id
_entity.type
_entity.pdbx_description
1 polymer ?
#
loop_
_entity_poly.entity_id
_entity_poly.type
_entity_poly.pdbx_seq_one_letter_code
_entity_poly.pdbx_strand_id
1 'polypeptide(L)'
;MKFQEIFEGNTSAYGIMKLTGEVTEKGKAVAKALIKREKVITQLWVDHLEGKEPALGIIPINENNECRWGCIDVDIYNLDHLSIMLSLIHI
;
A
#
# COMPACT_ATOMS: atom_id res chain seq x y z
N MET A 1 15.27 -1.15 -9.53
CA MET A 1 13.95 -1.59 -10.02
C MET A 1 13.07 -0.38 -10.25
N LYS A 2 12.53 -0.23 -11.46
CA LYS A 2 11.79 0.99 -11.85
C LYS A 2 10.52 1.25 -11.04
N PHE A 3 9.76 0.19 -10.74
CA PHE A 3 8.55 0.30 -9.92
C PHE A 3 8.86 0.81 -8.51
N GLN A 4 9.92 0.28 -7.91
CA GLN A 4 10.39 0.73 -6.59
C GLN A 4 10.76 2.21 -6.60
N GLU A 5 11.43 2.68 -7.63
CA GLU A 5 11.84 4.09 -7.76
C GLU A 5 10.66 5.05 -7.80
N ILE A 6 9.55 4.64 -8.42
CA ILE A 6 8.33 5.45 -8.52
C ILE A 6 7.61 5.52 -7.17
N PHE A 7 7.49 4.40 -6.46
CA PHE A 7 6.69 4.29 -5.25
C PHE A 7 7.50 4.25 -3.96
N GLU A 8 8.77 4.59 -4.02
CA GLU A 8 9.61 4.64 -2.83
C GLU A 8 9.11 5.68 -1.84
N GLY A 9 9.14 5.34 -0.56
CA GLY A 9 8.75 6.22 0.53
C GLY A 9 9.80 6.18 1.62
N ASN A 10 9.37 5.90 2.85
CA ASN A 10 10.27 5.74 3.98
C ASN A 10 11.19 4.53 3.75
N THR A 11 12.49 4.70 3.94
CA THR A 11 13.48 3.62 3.75
C THR A 11 13.80 2.85 5.02
N SER A 12 13.40 3.38 6.18
CA SER A 12 13.74 2.82 7.49
C SER A 12 12.58 2.06 8.15
N ALA A 13 11.41 2.09 7.54
CA ALA A 13 10.24 1.38 8.03
C ALA A 13 9.29 1.06 6.89
N TYR A 14 8.53 -0.01 7.07
CA TYR A 14 7.51 -0.43 6.08
C TYR A 14 6.43 -1.25 6.77
N GLY A 15 5.30 -1.39 6.12
CA GLY A 15 4.24 -2.30 6.55
C GLY A 15 4.31 -3.62 5.82
N ILE A 16 3.82 -4.66 6.45
CA ILE A 16 3.59 -5.95 5.82
C ILE A 16 2.19 -6.43 6.14
N MET A 17 1.62 -7.20 5.22
CA MET A 17 0.35 -7.89 5.43
C MET A 17 0.54 -9.37 5.17
N LYS A 18 0.10 -10.19 6.12
CA LYS A 18 0.11 -11.65 5.99
C LYS A 18 -1.30 -12.18 6.14
N LEU A 19 -1.69 -13.12 5.30
CA LEU A 19 -2.97 -13.81 5.42
C LEU A 19 -2.91 -14.73 6.64
N THR A 20 -3.97 -14.70 7.46
CA THR A 20 -4.05 -15.53 8.66
C THR A 20 -4.58 -16.95 8.39
N GLY A 21 -5.09 -17.18 7.19
CA GLY A 21 -5.77 -18.43 6.84
C GLY A 21 -7.26 -18.44 7.19
N GLU A 22 -7.73 -17.38 7.86
CA GLU A 22 -9.14 -17.25 8.22
C GLU A 22 -9.92 -16.54 7.10
N VAL A 23 -11.21 -16.75 7.07
CA VAL A 23 -12.10 -16.13 6.09
C VAL A 23 -13.29 -15.55 6.86
N THR A 24 -13.68 -14.32 6.49
CA THR A 24 -14.85 -13.68 7.10
C THR A 24 -16.15 -14.33 6.62
N GLU A 25 -17.26 -14.02 7.28
CA GLU A 25 -18.60 -14.51 6.88
C GLU A 25 -18.94 -14.19 5.43
N LYS A 26 -18.39 -13.09 4.91
CA LYS A 26 -18.58 -12.67 3.52
C LYS A 26 -17.61 -13.30 2.53
N GLY A 27 -16.78 -14.25 2.98
CA GLY A 27 -15.80 -14.93 2.14
C GLY A 27 -14.52 -14.14 1.89
N LYS A 28 -14.30 -13.05 2.61
CA LYS A 28 -13.10 -12.23 2.46
C LYS A 28 -11.96 -12.78 3.33
N ALA A 29 -10.78 -12.91 2.75
CA ALA A 29 -9.60 -13.35 3.47
C ALA A 29 -9.21 -12.35 4.57
N VAL A 30 -8.89 -12.87 5.76
CA VAL A 30 -8.42 -12.05 6.88
C VAL A 30 -6.92 -11.89 6.80
N ALA A 31 -6.45 -10.66 6.92
CA ALA A 31 -5.03 -10.34 6.89
C ALA A 31 -4.61 -9.63 8.18
N LYS A 32 -3.39 -9.90 8.61
CA LYS A 32 -2.78 -9.22 9.75
C LYS A 32 -1.76 -8.21 9.24
N ALA A 33 -1.91 -6.95 9.65
CA ALA A 33 -0.99 -5.88 9.31
C ALA A 33 0.03 -5.67 10.43
N LEU A 34 1.30 -5.57 10.07
CA LEU A 34 2.40 -5.31 11.00
C LEU A 34 3.30 -4.22 10.44
N ILE A 35 3.92 -3.45 11.32
CA ILE A 35 4.93 -2.46 10.94
C ILE A 35 6.30 -3.00 11.32
N LYS A 36 7.22 -3.01 10.35
CA LYS A 36 8.62 -3.39 10.54
C LYS A 36 9.49 -2.14 10.52
N ARG A 37 10.27 -1.95 11.56
CA ARG A 37 11.21 -0.83 11.64
C ARG A 37 12.59 -1.29 11.20
N GLU A 38 12.67 -1.65 9.94
CA GLU A 38 13.86 -2.19 9.30
C GLU A 38 14.04 -1.50 7.96
N LYS A 39 15.24 -1.60 7.41
CA LYS A 39 15.53 -1.04 6.10
C LYS A 39 14.73 -1.76 5.01
N VAL A 40 14.12 -0.99 4.11
CA VAL A 40 13.41 -1.55 2.96
C VAL A 40 14.43 -2.04 1.94
N ILE A 41 14.37 -3.33 1.60
CA ILE A 41 15.27 -3.94 0.61
C ILE A 41 14.51 -4.26 -0.68
N THR A 42 15.23 -4.33 -1.79
CA THR A 42 14.65 -4.60 -3.11
C THR A 42 13.92 -5.94 -3.16
N GLN A 43 14.39 -6.94 -2.41
CA GLN A 43 13.75 -8.27 -2.40
C GLN A 43 12.30 -8.20 -1.91
N LEU A 44 11.97 -7.31 -1.00
CA LEU A 44 10.58 -7.10 -0.54
C LEU A 44 9.68 -6.65 -1.69
N TRP A 45 10.19 -5.78 -2.55
CA TRP A 45 9.46 -5.30 -3.73
C TRP A 45 9.24 -6.42 -4.74
N VAL A 46 10.28 -7.22 -4.99
CA VAL A 46 10.20 -8.36 -5.92
C VAL A 46 9.17 -9.37 -5.44
N ASP A 47 9.22 -9.75 -4.18
CA ASP A 47 8.28 -10.72 -3.60
C ASP A 47 6.83 -10.21 -3.67
N HIS A 48 6.61 -8.93 -3.37
CA HIS A 48 5.29 -8.34 -3.45
C HIS A 48 4.73 -8.36 -4.89
N LEU A 49 5.53 -7.98 -5.87
CA LEU A 49 5.13 -7.97 -7.28
C LEU A 49 4.91 -9.36 -7.85
N GLU A 50 5.59 -10.37 -7.32
CA GLU A 50 5.39 -11.77 -7.69
C GLU A 50 4.23 -12.44 -6.96
N GLY A 51 3.55 -11.72 -6.06
CA GLY A 51 2.45 -12.25 -5.28
C GLY A 51 2.86 -13.13 -4.12
N LYS A 52 4.13 -13.06 -3.70
CA LYS A 52 4.64 -13.81 -2.55
C LYS A 52 4.36 -13.05 -1.26
N GLU A 53 4.19 -13.77 -0.17
CA GLU A 53 4.07 -13.17 1.15
C GLU A 53 5.46 -12.80 1.73
N PRO A 54 5.53 -11.77 2.55
CA PRO A 54 4.45 -10.86 2.92
C PRO A 54 4.15 -9.83 1.85
N ALA A 55 2.90 -9.34 1.78
CA ALA A 55 2.57 -8.19 0.97
C ALA A 55 3.20 -6.94 1.59
N LEU A 56 3.77 -6.10 0.75
CA LEU A 56 4.51 -4.92 1.18
C LEU A 56 3.60 -3.69 1.21
N GLY A 57 3.65 -2.94 2.31
CA GLY A 57 3.03 -1.63 2.43
C GLY A 57 4.09 -0.56 2.61
N ILE A 58 4.13 0.41 1.74
CA ILE A 58 5.09 1.49 1.83
C ILE A 58 4.52 2.64 2.66
N ILE A 59 5.32 3.19 3.54
CA ILE A 59 5.00 4.41 4.28
C ILE A 59 5.41 5.57 3.37
N PRO A 60 4.45 6.34 2.81
CA PRO A 60 4.76 7.35 1.79
C PRO A 60 5.66 8.47 2.26
N ILE A 61 5.54 8.87 3.52
CA ILE A 61 6.34 9.96 4.06
C ILE A 61 7.75 9.48 4.39
N ASN A 62 8.76 10.17 3.87
CA ASN A 62 10.15 9.84 4.14
C ASN A 62 10.67 10.55 5.40
N GLU A 63 11.95 10.36 5.70
CA GLU A 63 12.60 10.93 6.88
C GLU A 63 12.66 12.47 6.85
N ASN A 64 12.52 13.08 5.68
CA ASN A 64 12.51 14.53 5.49
C ASN A 64 11.10 15.12 5.49
N ASN A 65 10.09 14.35 5.87
CA ASN A 65 8.68 14.72 5.83
C ASN A 65 8.18 15.08 4.42
N GLU A 66 8.72 14.40 3.41
CA GLU A 66 8.34 14.58 2.02
C GLU A 66 7.72 13.30 1.47
N CYS A 67 6.82 13.44 0.50
CA CYS A 67 6.20 12.31 -0.20
C CYS A 67 6.40 12.44 -1.70
N ARG A 68 6.78 11.34 -2.37
CA ARG A 68 6.84 11.28 -3.84
C ARG A 68 5.47 11.00 -4.44
N TRP A 69 4.61 10.33 -3.69
CA TRP A 69 3.31 9.89 -4.19
C TRP A 69 2.31 9.91 -3.05
N GLY A 70 1.05 9.89 -3.43
CA GLY A 70 -0.05 9.78 -2.48
C GLY A 70 -1.13 8.87 -3.04
N CYS A 71 -2.06 8.47 -2.18
CA CYS A 71 -3.15 7.60 -2.55
C CYS A 71 -4.46 8.16 -1.99
N ILE A 72 -5.49 8.16 -2.83
CA ILE A 72 -6.85 8.50 -2.40
C ILE A 72 -7.68 7.22 -2.49
N ASP A 73 -8.20 6.81 -1.34
CA ASP A 73 -9.04 5.63 -1.25
C ASP A 73 -10.51 6.04 -1.29
N VAL A 74 -11.25 5.47 -2.25
CA VAL A 74 -12.66 5.82 -2.47
C VAL A 74 -13.52 4.59 -2.20
N ASP A 75 -14.23 4.59 -1.07
CA ASP A 75 -15.13 3.51 -0.66
C ASP A 75 -16.59 3.74 -1.12
N ILE A 76 -16.80 4.61 -2.09
CA ILE A 76 -18.12 4.93 -2.62
C ILE A 76 -18.34 4.14 -3.91
N TYR A 77 -19.32 3.25 -3.90
CA TYR A 77 -19.66 2.40 -5.05
C TYR A 77 -20.73 3.01 -5.96
N ASN A 78 -21.12 4.27 -5.72
CA ASN A 78 -22.06 5.00 -6.54
C ASN A 78 -21.30 5.83 -7.58
N LEU A 79 -21.55 5.57 -8.88
CA LEU A 79 -20.87 6.25 -9.97
C LEU A 79 -21.11 7.76 -10.00
N ASP A 80 -22.26 8.23 -9.49
CA ASP A 80 -22.55 9.67 -9.42
C ASP A 80 -21.62 10.39 -8.47
N HIS A 81 -21.22 9.73 -7.38
CA HIS A 81 -20.26 10.30 -6.45
C HIS A 81 -18.82 10.19 -6.97
N LEU A 82 -18.53 9.21 -7.82
CA LEU A 82 -17.20 9.01 -8.36
C LEU A 82 -16.75 10.21 -9.22
N SER A 83 -17.65 10.80 -10.01
CA SER A 83 -17.29 11.97 -10.84
C SER A 83 -16.91 13.18 -9.99
N ILE A 84 -17.55 13.37 -8.84
CA ILE A 84 -17.22 14.43 -7.88
C ILE A 84 -15.82 14.18 -7.29
N MET A 85 -15.54 12.94 -6.89
CA MET A 85 -14.24 12.58 -6.33
C MET A 85 -13.12 12.76 -7.35
N LEU A 86 -13.34 12.38 -8.60
CA LEU A 86 -12.35 12.55 -9.68
C LEU A 86 -12.06 14.03 -9.96
N SER A 87 -13.06 14.91 -9.83
CA SER A 87 -12.84 16.35 -10.02
C SER A 87 -11.94 16.95 -8.94
N LEU A 88 -11.92 16.38 -7.73
CA LEU A 88 -11.02 16.82 -6.66
C LEU A 88 -9.55 16.47 -6.93
N ILE A 89 -9.30 15.44 -7.71
CA ILE A 89 -7.93 15.01 -8.05
C ILE A 89 -7.28 15.97 -9.03
N HIS A 90 -8.05 16.68 -9.84
CA HIS A 90 -7.55 17.62 -10.83
C HIS A 90 -7.25 19.03 -10.28
N ILE A 91 -7.44 19.24 -9.02
CA ILE A 91 -7.09 20.47 -8.33
C ILE A 91 -5.60 20.41 -7.93
#